data_35e2b16a054cba0a177c0298681b0a9e
#
_entry.id   35e2b16a054cba0a177c0298681b0a9e
#
_cell.length_a   1.000
_cell.length_b   1.000
_cell.length_c   1.000
_cell.angle_alpha   90.00
_cell.angle_beta   90.00
_cell.angle_gamma   90.00
#
_symmetry.space_group_name_H-M   'P 1'
#
loop_
_entity.id
_entity.type
_entity.pdbx_description
1 polymer ?
#
loop_
_entity_poly.entity_id
_entity_poly.type
_entity_poly.pdbx_seq_one_letter_code
_entity_poly.pdbx_strand_id
1 'polypeptide(L)'
;NMLLKTKRQLTLAELEPWNKMLSDYGEMLHSQRLVTVERWKGFFQQDLAHLLPELEIELEYSPGFHTEVGLWQDLLNYHGKDLERRYTEYGPHRADLRLKTPLGAADDVLSRGQKKLLIMALKLSQIAMLHASNKETVVLLDDLTAELDLTAQQRLIERLSQLGSQVFMTTLDHASVKKHLHDLSISYQLFNVESGQVSLASP
;
A
#
# COMPACT_ATOMS: atom_id res chain seq x y z
N ASN A 1 -9.05 9.22 22.71
CA ASN A 1 -9.97 8.12 23.09
C ASN A 1 -9.87 7.65 24.55
N MET A 2 -8.73 7.89 25.25
CA MET A 2 -8.59 7.49 26.66
C MET A 2 -9.60 8.22 27.55
N LEU A 3 -9.79 9.53 27.38
CA LEU A 3 -10.79 10.31 28.12
C LEU A 3 -12.21 9.80 27.89
N LEU A 4 -12.59 9.51 26.64
CA LEU A 4 -13.90 8.96 26.29
C LEU A 4 -14.17 7.59 26.93
N LYS A 5 -13.13 6.82 27.24
CA LYS A 5 -13.24 5.51 27.91
C LYS A 5 -13.35 5.62 29.41
N THR A 6 -12.74 6.63 30.03
CA THR A 6 -12.62 6.74 31.49
C THR A 6 -13.72 7.57 32.14
N LYS A 7 -14.24 8.59 31.44
CA LYS A 7 -15.31 9.46 31.93
C LYS A 7 -16.62 9.18 31.20
N ARG A 8 -17.71 8.98 31.97
CA ARG A 8 -19.05 8.72 31.41
C ARG A 8 -19.76 9.98 30.89
N GLN A 9 -19.38 11.14 31.37
CA GLN A 9 -19.93 12.44 30.96
C GLN A 9 -18.74 13.38 30.76
N LEU A 10 -18.48 13.75 29.52
CA LEU A 10 -17.54 14.77 29.13
C LEU A 10 -18.28 15.87 28.38
N THR A 11 -18.07 17.11 28.79
CA THR A 11 -18.62 18.27 28.10
C THR A 11 -17.77 18.61 26.88
N LEU A 12 -18.35 19.32 25.91
CA LEU A 12 -17.60 19.87 24.79
C LEU A 12 -16.40 20.72 25.22
N ALA A 13 -16.58 21.53 26.27
CA ALA A 13 -15.52 22.38 26.82
C ALA A 13 -14.32 21.59 27.35
N GLU A 14 -14.56 20.42 27.97
CA GLU A 14 -13.47 19.54 28.45
C GLU A 14 -12.73 18.87 27.29
N LEU A 15 -13.38 18.64 26.16
CA LEU A 15 -12.77 18.03 24.97
C LEU A 15 -12.19 19.06 23.99
N GLU A 16 -12.57 20.32 24.10
CA GLU A 16 -12.18 21.38 23.16
C GLU A 16 -10.66 21.43 22.89
N PRO A 17 -9.75 21.43 23.90
CA PRO A 17 -8.31 21.47 23.65
C PRO A 17 -7.83 20.27 22.84
N TRP A 18 -8.38 19.08 23.11
CA TRP A 18 -8.04 17.84 22.42
C TRP A 18 -8.60 17.79 21.00
N ASN A 19 -9.85 18.24 20.83
CA ASN A 19 -10.50 18.33 19.53
C ASN A 19 -9.76 19.33 18.63
N LYS A 20 -9.31 20.47 19.19
CA LYS A 20 -8.54 21.46 18.45
C LYS A 20 -7.21 20.88 17.96
N MET A 21 -6.45 20.21 18.84
CA MET A 21 -5.20 19.56 18.45
C MET A 21 -5.45 18.47 17.41
N LEU A 22 -6.48 17.65 17.58
CA LEU A 22 -6.83 16.58 16.63
C LEU A 22 -7.21 17.16 15.26
N SER A 23 -7.97 18.26 15.23
CA SER A 23 -8.35 18.93 13.99
C SER A 23 -7.13 19.56 13.31
N ASP A 24 -6.34 20.36 14.02
CA ASP A 24 -5.21 21.08 13.44
C ASP A 24 -4.18 20.09 12.84
N TYR A 25 -3.76 19.10 13.62
CA TYR A 25 -2.81 18.08 13.13
C TYR A 25 -3.43 17.09 12.13
N GLY A 26 -4.72 16.80 12.29
CA GLY A 26 -5.46 15.90 11.40
C GLY A 26 -5.61 16.46 10.00
N GLU A 27 -5.91 17.74 9.87
CA GLU A 27 -6.02 18.43 8.59
C GLU A 27 -4.65 18.65 7.94
N MET A 28 -3.61 18.96 8.74
CA MET A 28 -2.24 19.03 8.23
C MET A 28 -1.79 17.67 7.68
N LEU A 29 -2.06 16.59 8.40
CA LEU A 29 -1.74 15.23 7.95
C LEU A 29 -2.53 14.83 6.70
N HIS A 30 -3.82 15.21 6.64
CA HIS A 30 -4.64 15.01 5.44
C HIS A 30 -4.03 15.69 4.22
N SER A 31 -3.65 16.96 4.33
CA SER A 31 -3.04 17.71 3.24
C SER A 31 -1.75 17.03 2.73
N GLN A 32 -0.89 16.57 3.62
CA GLN A 32 0.34 15.86 3.25
C GLN A 32 0.06 14.51 2.60
N ARG A 33 -0.91 13.75 3.11
CA ARG A 33 -1.34 12.47 2.54
C ARG A 33 -1.93 12.66 1.15
N LEU A 34 -2.79 13.67 0.97
CA LEU A 34 -3.40 13.96 -0.32
C LEU A 34 -2.35 14.23 -1.39
N VAL A 35 -1.39 15.12 -1.13
CA VAL A 35 -0.27 15.42 -2.05
C VAL A 35 0.53 14.15 -2.37
N THR A 36 0.79 13.31 -1.36
CA THR A 36 1.55 12.07 -1.53
C THR A 36 0.79 11.07 -2.40
N VAL A 37 -0.51 10.89 -2.14
CA VAL A 37 -1.35 9.94 -2.90
C VAL A 37 -1.53 10.40 -4.33
N GLU A 38 -1.79 11.69 -4.57
CA GLU A 38 -1.92 12.22 -5.94
C GLU A 38 -0.63 12.02 -6.76
N ARG A 39 0.53 12.25 -6.14
CA ARG A 39 1.82 11.94 -6.76
C ARG A 39 1.98 10.45 -7.03
N TRP A 40 1.55 9.59 -6.10
CA TRP A 40 1.69 8.14 -6.20
C TRP A 40 0.79 7.53 -7.29
N LYS A 41 -0.41 8.07 -7.51
CA LYS A 41 -1.36 7.57 -8.52
C LYS A 41 -0.71 7.36 -9.90
N GLY A 42 0.13 8.29 -10.36
CA GLY A 42 0.80 8.16 -11.65
C GLY A 42 1.74 6.95 -11.73
N PHE A 43 2.52 6.70 -10.69
CA PHE A 43 3.38 5.51 -10.60
C PHE A 43 2.55 4.23 -10.50
N PHE A 44 1.47 4.26 -9.71
CA PHE A 44 0.58 3.11 -9.56
C PHE A 44 -0.08 2.70 -10.88
N GLN A 45 -0.57 3.66 -11.67
CA GLN A 45 -1.18 3.36 -12.97
C GLN A 45 -0.17 2.77 -13.97
N GLN A 46 1.09 3.18 -13.93
CA GLN A 46 2.14 2.59 -14.76
C GLN A 46 2.40 1.13 -14.38
N ASP A 47 2.56 0.82 -13.09
CA ASP A 47 2.79 -0.53 -12.62
C ASP A 47 1.56 -1.44 -12.78
N LEU A 48 0.35 -0.88 -12.61
CA LEU A 48 -0.90 -1.58 -12.87
C LEU A 48 -0.99 -1.99 -14.35
N ALA A 49 -0.76 -1.06 -15.27
CA ALA A 49 -0.80 -1.33 -16.69
C ALA A 49 0.23 -2.39 -17.15
N HIS A 50 1.37 -2.47 -16.45
CA HIS A 50 2.39 -3.48 -16.74
C HIS A 50 2.03 -4.87 -16.18
N LEU A 51 1.56 -4.94 -14.94
CA LEU A 51 1.29 -6.21 -14.25
C LEU A 51 -0.11 -6.77 -14.54
N LEU A 52 -1.09 -5.91 -14.70
CA LEU A 52 -2.51 -6.25 -14.86
C LEU A 52 -3.16 -5.41 -15.98
N PRO A 53 -2.65 -5.48 -17.22
CA PRO A 53 -3.10 -4.63 -18.33
C PRO A 53 -4.58 -4.79 -18.69
N GLU A 54 -5.19 -5.89 -18.27
CA GLU A 54 -6.61 -6.18 -18.48
C GLU A 54 -7.55 -5.54 -17.44
N LEU A 55 -6.98 -4.92 -16.38
CA LEU A 55 -7.77 -4.38 -15.29
C LEU A 55 -7.70 -2.85 -15.26
N GLU A 56 -8.85 -2.26 -15.03
CA GLU A 56 -9.00 -0.84 -14.71
C GLU A 56 -9.25 -0.72 -13.20
N ILE A 57 -8.29 -0.08 -12.48
CA ILE A 57 -8.37 0.08 -11.03
C ILE A 57 -8.04 1.52 -10.67
N GLU A 58 -8.97 2.14 -9.95
CA GLU A 58 -8.81 3.48 -9.39
C GLU A 58 -8.34 3.41 -7.94
N LEU A 59 -7.33 4.22 -7.61
CA LEU A 59 -6.87 4.44 -6.24
C LEU A 59 -7.55 5.69 -5.68
N GLU A 60 -8.46 5.52 -4.70
CA GLU A 60 -9.18 6.59 -4.02
C GLU A 60 -8.65 6.76 -2.60
N TYR A 61 -8.36 7.99 -2.22
CA TYR A 61 -8.00 8.33 -0.84
C TYR A 61 -9.22 8.86 -0.09
N SER A 62 -9.52 8.25 1.06
CA SER A 62 -10.52 8.72 2.02
C SER A 62 -9.83 9.36 3.22
N PRO A 63 -10.09 10.62 3.56
CA PRO A 63 -9.42 11.31 4.67
C PRO A 63 -9.89 10.84 6.05
N GLY A 64 -11.02 10.15 6.14
CA GLY A 64 -11.61 9.71 7.39
C GLY A 64 -12.47 10.75 8.09
N PHE A 65 -12.78 11.85 7.41
CA PHE A 65 -13.72 12.91 7.84
C PHE A 65 -14.29 13.64 6.61
N HIS A 66 -15.31 14.46 6.80
CA HIS A 66 -15.95 15.21 5.71
C HIS A 66 -15.16 16.49 5.41
N THR A 67 -14.49 16.51 4.27
CA THR A 67 -13.63 17.63 3.87
C THR A 67 -14.39 18.93 3.61
N GLU A 68 -15.67 18.84 3.25
CA GLU A 68 -16.53 19.99 2.95
C GLU A 68 -16.82 20.85 4.21
N VAL A 69 -16.84 20.20 5.37
CA VAL A 69 -17.13 20.88 6.66
C VAL A 69 -15.89 20.99 7.54
N GLY A 70 -14.88 20.15 7.29
CA GLY A 70 -13.65 20.08 8.07
C GLY A 70 -13.76 19.21 9.33
N LEU A 71 -12.60 18.73 9.79
CA LEU A 71 -12.53 17.80 10.92
C LEU A 71 -13.05 18.43 12.23
N TRP A 72 -12.80 19.72 12.45
CA TRP A 72 -13.32 20.43 13.64
C TRP A 72 -14.85 20.32 13.73
N GLN A 73 -15.54 20.60 12.63
CA GLN A 73 -17.00 20.56 12.63
C GLN A 73 -17.55 19.14 12.80
N ASP A 74 -16.88 18.14 12.23
CA ASP A 74 -17.23 16.73 12.47
C ASP A 74 -17.11 16.35 13.94
N LEU A 75 -16.03 16.75 14.63
CA LEU A 75 -15.84 16.48 16.05
C LEU A 75 -16.93 17.14 16.93
N LEU A 76 -17.42 18.30 16.53
CA LEU A 76 -18.56 18.95 17.23
C LEU A 76 -19.87 18.24 16.94
N ASN A 77 -20.17 17.95 15.68
CA ASN A 77 -21.43 17.35 15.24
C ASN A 77 -21.63 15.93 15.78
N TYR A 78 -20.54 15.18 15.93
CA TYR A 78 -20.58 13.78 16.34
C TYR A 78 -20.21 13.54 17.81
N HIS A 79 -20.02 14.61 18.59
CA HIS A 79 -19.66 14.52 20.02
C HIS A 79 -20.53 13.55 20.83
N GLY A 80 -21.86 13.62 20.69
CA GLY A 80 -22.78 12.71 21.40
C GLY A 80 -22.55 11.24 21.06
N LYS A 81 -22.35 10.93 19.79
CA LYS A 81 -22.05 9.57 19.32
C LYS A 81 -20.68 9.09 19.81
N ASP A 82 -19.68 9.97 19.83
CA ASP A 82 -18.34 9.65 20.32
C ASP A 82 -18.36 9.29 21.82
N LEU A 83 -19.18 9.99 22.61
CA LEU A 83 -19.40 9.65 24.02
C LEU A 83 -20.07 8.27 24.20
N GLU A 84 -21.12 7.99 23.44
CA GLU A 84 -21.82 6.69 23.48
C GLU A 84 -20.90 5.56 23.09
N ARG A 85 -20.14 5.72 22.00
CA ARG A 85 -19.25 4.71 21.44
C ARG A 85 -17.91 4.60 22.16
N ARG A 86 -17.55 5.62 22.95
CA ARG A 86 -16.28 5.74 23.69
C ARG A 86 -15.03 5.81 22.79
N TYR A 87 -15.21 6.27 21.55
CA TYR A 87 -14.13 6.56 20.62
C TYR A 87 -14.56 7.63 19.62
N THR A 88 -13.58 8.34 19.06
CA THR A 88 -13.80 9.36 18.04
C THR A 88 -14.11 8.69 16.70
N GLU A 89 -15.27 9.00 16.13
CA GLU A 89 -15.76 8.45 14.85
C GLU A 89 -14.94 8.94 13.67
N TYR A 90 -14.70 10.24 13.60
CA TYR A 90 -14.02 10.90 12.48
C TYR A 90 -12.61 11.34 12.84
N GLY A 91 -11.71 11.28 11.86
CA GLY A 91 -10.34 11.75 12.01
C GLY A 91 -9.33 11.00 11.17
N PRO A 92 -8.06 11.41 11.17
CA PRO A 92 -7.00 10.86 10.33
C PRO A 92 -6.69 9.38 10.59
N HIS A 93 -7.14 8.83 11.72
CA HIS A 93 -7.04 7.41 12.06
C HIS A 93 -8.06 6.54 11.30
N ARG A 94 -9.06 7.17 10.65
CA ARG A 94 -10.05 6.53 9.77
C ARG A 94 -9.71 6.72 8.30
N ALA A 95 -8.62 7.43 8.01
CA ALA A 95 -8.17 7.57 6.62
C ALA A 95 -7.81 6.22 6.03
N ASP A 96 -8.17 6.03 4.76
CA ASP A 96 -8.01 4.77 4.05
C ASP A 96 -7.70 5.00 2.57
N LEU A 97 -7.14 3.97 1.93
CA LEU A 97 -6.96 3.87 0.50
C LEU A 97 -7.88 2.80 -0.04
N ARG A 98 -8.76 3.18 -0.93
CA ARG A 98 -9.72 2.27 -1.57
C ARG A 98 -9.32 2.01 -3.00
N LEU A 99 -9.38 0.75 -3.39
CA LEU A 99 -9.13 0.30 -4.76
C LEU A 99 -10.46 -0.09 -5.37
N LYS A 100 -10.87 0.63 -6.41
CA LYS A 100 -12.15 0.44 -7.09
C LYS A 100 -11.95 -0.05 -8.51
N THR A 101 -12.75 -0.99 -8.92
CA THR A 101 -12.93 -1.40 -10.31
C THR A 101 -14.28 -0.86 -10.83
N PRO A 102 -14.54 -0.87 -12.13
CA PRO A 102 -15.87 -0.53 -12.67
C PRO A 102 -17.01 -1.40 -12.10
N LEU A 103 -16.68 -2.59 -11.58
CA LEU A 103 -17.66 -3.55 -11.04
C LEU A 103 -17.85 -3.49 -9.53
N GLY A 104 -17.02 -2.71 -8.81
CA GLY A 104 -17.09 -2.58 -7.36
C GLY A 104 -15.72 -2.53 -6.68
N ALA A 105 -15.68 -2.78 -5.37
CA ALA A 105 -14.42 -2.81 -4.64
C ALA A 105 -13.49 -3.92 -5.17
N ALA A 106 -12.21 -3.63 -5.35
CA ALA A 106 -11.26 -4.58 -5.91
C ALA A 106 -11.17 -5.88 -5.09
N ASP A 107 -11.36 -5.78 -3.77
CA ASP A 107 -11.33 -6.96 -2.89
C ASP A 107 -12.52 -7.92 -3.12
N ASP A 108 -13.65 -7.42 -3.56
CA ASP A 108 -14.84 -8.24 -3.83
C ASP A 108 -14.83 -8.88 -5.24
N VAL A 109 -14.15 -8.23 -6.20
CA VAL A 109 -14.23 -8.57 -7.63
C VAL A 109 -13.05 -9.41 -8.10
N LEU A 110 -11.83 -9.16 -7.58
CA LEU A 110 -10.61 -9.76 -8.10
C LEU A 110 -10.37 -11.18 -7.58
N SER A 111 -9.83 -12.04 -8.45
CA SER A 111 -9.30 -13.35 -8.08
C SER A 111 -8.09 -13.23 -7.14
N ARG A 112 -7.71 -14.32 -6.45
CA ARG A 112 -6.56 -14.34 -5.54
C ARG A 112 -5.25 -13.95 -6.25
N GLY A 113 -5.00 -14.46 -7.44
CA GLY A 113 -3.82 -14.13 -8.24
C GLY A 113 -3.79 -12.64 -8.64
N GLN A 114 -4.94 -12.10 -9.08
CA GLN A 114 -5.07 -10.68 -9.41
C GLN A 114 -4.85 -9.78 -8.18
N LYS A 115 -5.39 -10.15 -7.01
CA LYS A 115 -5.15 -9.42 -5.75
C LYS A 115 -3.67 -9.40 -5.40
N LYS A 116 -2.97 -10.51 -5.56
CA LYS A 116 -1.51 -10.61 -5.30
C LYS A 116 -0.73 -9.68 -6.23
N LEU A 117 -1.01 -9.71 -7.54
CA LEU A 117 -0.40 -8.81 -8.50
C LEU A 117 -0.74 -7.33 -8.23
N LEU A 118 -1.96 -7.04 -7.81
CA LEU A 118 -2.36 -5.69 -7.44
C LEU A 118 -1.57 -5.16 -6.22
N ILE A 119 -1.38 -6.00 -5.20
CA ILE A 119 -0.53 -5.66 -4.05
C ILE A 119 0.93 -5.42 -4.49
N MET A 120 1.43 -6.24 -5.43
CA MET A 120 2.77 -6.04 -6.01
C MET A 120 2.85 -4.72 -6.78
N ALA A 121 1.85 -4.39 -7.61
CA ALA A 121 1.78 -3.12 -8.32
C ALA A 121 1.82 -1.93 -7.35
N LEU A 122 1.06 -1.99 -6.24
CA LEU A 122 1.08 -0.97 -5.19
C LEU A 122 2.48 -0.84 -4.56
N LYS A 123 3.16 -1.94 -4.27
CA LYS A 123 4.51 -1.91 -3.66
C LYS A 123 5.58 -1.41 -4.62
N LEU A 124 5.57 -1.89 -5.87
CA LEU A 124 6.55 -1.47 -6.87
C LEU A 124 6.40 0.01 -7.21
N SER A 125 5.17 0.51 -7.31
CA SER A 125 4.89 1.93 -7.54
C SER A 125 5.37 2.82 -6.39
N GLN A 126 5.31 2.35 -5.13
CA GLN A 126 5.92 3.06 -4.00
C GLN A 126 7.45 3.12 -4.13
N ILE A 127 8.08 2.01 -4.54
CA ILE A 127 9.51 1.95 -4.78
C ILE A 127 9.90 2.90 -5.91
N ALA A 128 9.17 2.87 -7.04
CA ALA A 128 9.41 3.78 -8.17
C ALA A 128 9.31 5.26 -7.74
N MET A 129 8.31 5.60 -6.92
CA MET A 129 8.16 6.96 -6.37
C MET A 129 9.32 7.35 -5.45
N LEU A 130 9.87 6.42 -4.65
CA LEU A 130 11.05 6.65 -3.81
C LEU A 130 12.31 6.89 -4.65
N HIS A 131 12.53 6.07 -5.70
CA HIS A 131 13.63 6.26 -6.65
C HIS A 131 13.54 7.61 -7.37
N ALA A 132 12.35 8.03 -7.80
CA ALA A 132 12.14 9.36 -8.37
C ALA A 132 12.46 10.51 -7.38
N SER A 133 12.63 10.18 -6.09
CA SER A 133 13.07 11.10 -5.03
C SER A 133 14.53 10.86 -4.62
N ASN A 134 15.34 10.18 -5.46
CA ASN A 134 16.75 9.82 -5.23
C ASN A 134 16.96 8.98 -3.95
N LYS A 135 16.03 8.09 -3.62
CA LYS A 135 16.17 7.14 -2.50
C LYS A 135 16.45 5.76 -3.04
N GLU A 136 17.55 5.17 -2.62
CA GLU A 136 17.89 3.78 -2.92
C GLU A 136 17.03 2.83 -2.08
N THR A 137 16.67 1.68 -2.66
CA THR A 137 15.84 0.67 -2.02
C THR A 137 16.39 -0.73 -2.28
N VAL A 138 16.16 -1.64 -1.34
CA VAL A 138 16.37 -3.07 -1.49
C VAL A 138 15.02 -3.75 -1.48
N VAL A 139 14.76 -4.61 -2.47
CA VAL A 139 13.51 -5.35 -2.60
C VAL A 139 13.70 -6.77 -2.12
N LEU A 140 12.88 -7.20 -1.19
CA LEU A 140 12.82 -8.57 -0.72
C LEU A 140 11.52 -9.19 -1.21
N LEU A 141 11.61 -10.25 -2.00
CA LEU A 141 10.48 -10.96 -2.58
C LEU A 141 10.49 -12.41 -2.14
N ASP A 142 9.58 -12.77 -1.27
CA ASP A 142 9.47 -14.12 -0.78
C ASP A 142 8.49 -14.93 -1.64
N ASP A 143 8.90 -16.14 -2.01
CA ASP A 143 8.15 -17.12 -2.79
C ASP A 143 7.51 -16.55 -4.07
N LEU A 144 8.35 -16.10 -4.99
CA LEU A 144 7.93 -15.51 -6.27
C LEU A 144 6.94 -16.41 -7.04
N THR A 145 7.18 -17.72 -7.04
CA THR A 145 6.44 -18.67 -7.88
C THR A 145 5.09 -19.09 -7.31
N ALA A 146 4.84 -18.82 -6.01
CA ALA A 146 3.57 -19.18 -5.40
C ALA A 146 2.42 -18.36 -5.97
N GLU A 147 1.41 -19.04 -6.48
CA GLU A 147 0.13 -18.48 -6.94
C GLU A 147 0.19 -17.54 -8.17
N LEU A 148 1.34 -17.40 -8.82
CA LEU A 148 1.46 -16.63 -10.06
C LEU A 148 1.69 -17.59 -11.24
N ASP A 149 0.98 -17.35 -12.35
CA ASP A 149 1.26 -18.01 -13.61
C ASP A 149 2.57 -17.51 -14.25
N LEU A 150 3.09 -18.21 -15.24
CA LEU A 150 4.36 -17.90 -15.88
C LEU A 150 4.39 -16.50 -16.51
N THR A 151 3.27 -16.04 -17.04
CA THR A 151 3.16 -14.71 -17.67
C THR A 151 3.25 -13.61 -16.61
N ALA A 152 2.56 -13.79 -15.49
CA ALA A 152 2.61 -12.86 -14.36
C ALA A 152 4.01 -12.81 -13.72
N GLN A 153 4.68 -13.97 -13.58
CA GLN A 153 6.05 -14.04 -13.11
C GLN A 153 7.02 -13.27 -14.03
N GLN A 154 6.89 -13.47 -15.34
CA GLN A 154 7.73 -12.77 -16.32
C GLN A 154 7.54 -11.25 -16.24
N ARG A 155 6.30 -10.77 -16.23
CA ARG A 155 5.99 -9.32 -16.11
C ARG A 155 6.57 -8.74 -14.80
N LEU A 156 6.45 -9.49 -13.69
CA LEU A 156 6.97 -9.04 -12.41
C LEU A 156 8.51 -8.94 -12.42
N ILE A 157 9.20 -9.95 -12.93
CA ILE A 157 10.67 -9.96 -13.05
C ILE A 157 11.15 -8.85 -13.97
N GLU A 158 10.49 -8.66 -15.11
CA GLU A 158 10.78 -7.56 -16.04
C GLU A 158 10.64 -6.19 -15.34
N ARG A 159 9.55 -6.00 -14.62
CA ARG A 159 9.34 -4.74 -13.90
C ARG A 159 10.36 -4.50 -12.78
N LEU A 160 10.70 -5.54 -12.04
CA LEU A 160 11.75 -5.47 -11.00
C LEU A 160 13.11 -5.08 -11.58
N SER A 161 13.49 -5.60 -12.75
CA SER A 161 14.75 -5.25 -13.40
C SER A 161 14.84 -3.79 -13.83
N GLN A 162 13.70 -3.14 -14.10
CA GLN A 162 13.64 -1.74 -14.52
C GLN A 162 13.71 -0.76 -13.33
N LEU A 163 13.51 -1.24 -12.10
CA LEU A 163 13.48 -0.36 -10.92
C LEU A 163 14.87 0.14 -10.48
N GLY A 164 15.95 -0.52 -10.91
CA GLY A 164 17.32 -0.18 -10.48
C GLY A 164 17.61 -0.48 -9.00
N SER A 165 16.76 -1.26 -8.33
CA SER A 165 16.93 -1.72 -6.96
C SER A 165 17.74 -3.01 -6.92
N GLN A 166 18.46 -3.25 -5.82
CA GLN A 166 18.94 -4.60 -5.50
C GLN A 166 17.75 -5.46 -5.09
N VAL A 167 17.59 -6.62 -5.75
CA VAL A 167 16.48 -7.55 -5.51
C VAL A 167 17.00 -8.85 -4.94
N PHE A 168 16.45 -9.29 -3.81
CA PHE A 168 16.58 -10.64 -3.29
C PHE A 168 15.24 -11.35 -3.44
N MET A 169 15.26 -12.52 -4.08
CA MET A 169 14.03 -13.31 -4.23
C MET A 169 14.27 -14.75 -3.79
N THR A 170 13.26 -15.34 -3.19
CA THR A 170 13.22 -16.77 -2.90
C THR A 170 12.25 -17.49 -3.84
N THR A 171 12.55 -18.73 -4.16
CA THR A 171 11.69 -19.58 -4.98
C THR A 171 11.97 -21.05 -4.72
N LEU A 172 10.96 -21.89 -4.83
CA LEU A 172 11.08 -23.34 -4.87
C LEU A 172 11.32 -23.85 -6.31
N ASP A 173 10.82 -23.12 -7.32
CA ASP A 173 11.03 -23.41 -8.75
C ASP A 173 12.09 -22.47 -9.34
N HIS A 174 13.35 -22.82 -9.10
CA HIS A 174 14.46 -22.04 -9.65
C HIS A 174 14.59 -22.15 -11.18
N ALA A 175 14.09 -23.21 -11.80
CA ALA A 175 14.19 -23.41 -13.24
C ALA A 175 13.34 -22.41 -14.03
N SER A 176 12.10 -22.18 -13.58
CA SER A 176 11.23 -21.15 -14.16
C SER A 176 11.81 -19.75 -14.04
N VAL A 177 12.31 -19.39 -12.85
CA VAL A 177 12.91 -18.08 -12.59
C VAL A 177 14.20 -17.88 -13.41
N LYS A 178 15.09 -18.87 -13.47
CA LYS A 178 16.32 -18.84 -14.31
C LYS A 178 15.97 -18.57 -15.77
N LYS A 179 14.95 -19.24 -16.31
CA LYS A 179 14.51 -19.03 -17.69
C LYS A 179 14.10 -17.57 -17.91
N HIS A 180 13.25 -16.99 -17.06
CA HIS A 180 12.83 -15.59 -17.19
C HIS A 180 14.02 -14.62 -17.09
N LEU A 181 14.95 -14.84 -16.15
CA LEU A 181 16.13 -13.99 -15.99
C LEU A 181 17.04 -14.06 -17.22
N HIS A 182 17.22 -15.26 -17.80
CA HIS A 182 17.99 -15.47 -19.03
C HIS A 182 17.34 -14.79 -20.24
N ASP A 183 16.02 -15.00 -20.42
CA ASP A 183 15.26 -14.42 -21.54
C ASP A 183 15.30 -12.88 -21.54
N LEU A 184 15.37 -12.28 -20.35
CA LEU A 184 15.50 -10.83 -20.12
C LEU A 184 16.97 -10.33 -20.05
N SER A 185 17.96 -11.22 -20.19
CA SER A 185 19.40 -10.90 -20.05
C SER A 185 19.77 -10.23 -18.72
N ILE A 186 19.12 -10.63 -17.62
CA ILE A 186 19.33 -10.08 -16.28
C ILE A 186 20.48 -10.82 -15.60
N SER A 187 21.49 -10.10 -15.09
CA SER A 187 22.56 -10.65 -14.26
C SER A 187 22.05 -11.01 -12.88
N TYR A 188 22.38 -12.20 -12.40
CA TYR A 188 21.99 -12.65 -11.05
C TYR A 188 23.03 -13.55 -10.43
N GLN A 189 22.94 -13.73 -9.10
CA GLN A 189 23.65 -14.77 -8.36
C GLN A 189 22.62 -15.73 -7.76
N LEU A 190 22.87 -17.02 -7.83
CA LEU A 190 22.01 -18.05 -7.26
C LEU A 190 22.66 -18.64 -6.00
N PHE A 191 21.87 -18.71 -4.94
CA PHE A 191 22.27 -19.32 -3.67
C PHE A 191 21.32 -20.48 -3.36
N ASN A 192 21.89 -21.64 -2.96
CA ASN A 192 21.15 -22.74 -2.37
C ASN A 192 21.08 -22.57 -0.85
N VAL A 193 19.89 -22.76 -0.29
CA VAL A 193 19.68 -22.74 1.16
C VAL A 193 19.17 -24.11 1.60
N GLU A 194 20.04 -24.85 2.29
CA GLU A 194 19.73 -26.20 2.77
C GLU A 194 20.09 -26.31 4.25
N SER A 195 19.14 -26.75 5.09
CA SER A 195 19.35 -26.95 6.54
C SER A 195 19.99 -25.76 7.25
N GLY A 196 19.62 -24.52 6.84
CA GLY A 196 20.14 -23.28 7.41
C GLY A 196 21.53 -22.86 6.91
N GLN A 197 22.13 -23.62 5.97
CA GLN A 197 23.38 -23.26 5.32
C GLN A 197 23.12 -22.62 3.95
N VAL A 198 23.90 -21.59 3.63
CA VAL A 198 23.81 -20.87 2.34
C VAL A 198 25.08 -21.17 1.55
N SER A 199 24.93 -21.65 0.33
CA SER A 199 26.02 -21.89 -0.59
C SER A 199 25.77 -21.26 -1.96
N LEU A 200 26.82 -20.75 -2.60
CA LEU A 200 26.71 -20.25 -3.97
C LEU A 200 26.47 -21.44 -4.91
N ALA A 201 25.40 -21.39 -5.67
CA ALA A 201 25.15 -22.39 -6.69
C ALA A 201 25.99 -22.11 -7.93
N SER A 202 26.49 -23.18 -8.56
CA SER A 202 27.10 -23.05 -9.90
C SER A 202 26.02 -22.57 -10.91
N PRO A 203 26.38 -21.70 -11.87
CA PRO A 203 25.48 -21.15 -12.84
C PRO A 203 24.80 -22.20 -13.73
#